data_b580a495e32658dfa913f12250dc200c
#
_entry.id   b580a495e32658dfa913f12250dc200c
#
_cell.length_a   1.000
_cell.length_b   1.000
_cell.length_c   1.000
_cell.angle_alpha   90.00
_cell.angle_beta   90.00
_cell.angle_gamma   90.00
#
_symmetry.space_group_name_H-M   'P 1'
#
loop_
_entity.id
_entity.type
_entity.pdbx_description
1 polymer ?
#
loop_
_entity_poly.entity_id
_entity_poly.type
_entity_poly.pdbx_seq_one_letter_code
_entity_poly.pdbx_strand_id
1 'polypeptide(L)'
;MSSPQSANLVTVEAVSVSFGFKPVLAGVSLGVSAGDRIGVVGRNGGGKSTLVTLLAGQSQPQSGRVARARGLRTDLLGQQDDLDPGSTVRTVVLGKAAEHVWASDPQARDVVQTLLAGLDLDAVIGPLSGGERRRTALARLLVRDQDLLILDEPTNHLDIEVISWLAGHLARRFATGRGRGLVVVTHDRWFLDAVCDRTWEVHDATVSAYDGGYAAYVLARAERDRQAATGQAKRTQLIRKELAWLRRGPPARTSKPQFRIDAANALIDAEPEPRDSLALSRLASIRLGKKVLELENVSVHRGGRNLLDGVTARFGPGDRIGILGPNGAGKTTLLALLSAELEPDAGRVERGSTVAVGQLTQGLGALDLRRTPLQTVEDIGRVAVSGGGELGGGQLLERFGFIGDRLVTPIRDLSGGERRRLQVLRVLLDQPNVLLLDEPTNDLDIDTLTVLEDFLDGWPGSLFVVSHDRYFLERVCDHIWALPGDGTFTMLPGGVQDYLARSSGRGGSGGSGANSGSRPAASVSTPATGARDSGRAAQRRTVGKELARIERQLAKVDARENLLHAELAEHASDFTRVSTLDADLRALLAVKARLEEDWLQTAADAETVDD
;
A
#
# COMPACT_ATOMS: atom_id res chain seq x y z
N MET A 1 -40.56 8.13 1.96
CA MET A 1 -40.40 7.24 0.78
C MET A 1 -39.37 6.20 1.17
N SER A 2 -39.79 4.95 1.38
CA SER A 2 -38.91 3.85 1.76
C SER A 2 -37.94 3.60 0.60
N SER A 3 -36.63 3.69 0.88
CA SER A 3 -35.60 3.28 -0.07
C SER A 3 -35.89 1.86 -0.54
N PRO A 4 -35.77 1.54 -1.84
CA PRO A 4 -35.94 0.17 -2.32
C PRO A 4 -34.94 -0.70 -1.57
N GLN A 5 -35.40 -1.71 -0.82
CA GLN A 5 -34.55 -2.70 -0.18
C GLN A 5 -33.72 -3.36 -1.30
N SER A 6 -32.42 -3.11 -1.32
CA SER A 6 -31.51 -3.78 -2.23
C SER A 6 -31.59 -5.28 -1.97
N ALA A 7 -31.82 -6.07 -3.03
CA ALA A 7 -31.96 -7.52 -2.89
C ALA A 7 -30.66 -8.12 -2.34
N ASN A 8 -30.74 -8.89 -1.26
CA ASN A 8 -29.60 -9.65 -0.74
C ASN A 8 -29.17 -10.73 -1.74
N LEU A 9 -27.94 -10.67 -2.18
CA LEU A 9 -27.33 -11.66 -3.08
C LEU A 9 -26.81 -12.86 -2.28
N VAL A 10 -26.07 -12.60 -1.19
CA VAL A 10 -25.50 -13.62 -0.30
C VAL A 10 -25.65 -13.17 1.15
N THR A 11 -26.09 -14.06 2.03
CA THR A 11 -26.17 -13.84 3.47
C THR A 11 -25.36 -14.92 4.19
N VAL A 12 -24.48 -14.52 5.08
CA VAL A 12 -23.66 -15.37 5.94
C VAL A 12 -24.18 -15.20 7.37
N GLU A 13 -24.55 -16.30 8.04
CA GLU A 13 -25.15 -16.31 9.37
C GLU A 13 -24.34 -17.19 10.32
N ALA A 14 -23.70 -16.59 11.34
CA ALA A 14 -22.93 -17.22 12.40
C ALA A 14 -21.94 -18.29 11.90
N VAL A 15 -21.27 -18.01 10.79
CA VAL A 15 -20.37 -18.97 10.12
C VAL A 15 -19.05 -19.09 10.87
N SER A 16 -18.63 -20.35 11.09
CA SER A 16 -17.30 -20.67 11.64
C SER A 16 -16.57 -21.65 10.75
N VAL A 17 -15.25 -21.41 10.61
CA VAL A 17 -14.31 -22.27 9.88
C VAL A 17 -12.99 -22.32 10.63
N SER A 18 -12.43 -23.53 10.79
CA SER A 18 -11.13 -23.75 11.43
C SER A 18 -10.27 -24.68 10.57
N PHE A 19 -8.97 -24.47 10.56
CA PHE A 19 -7.99 -25.38 10.01
C PHE A 19 -7.17 -25.99 11.15
N GLY A 20 -7.37 -27.27 11.40
CA GLY A 20 -6.87 -27.93 12.60
C GLY A 20 -7.46 -27.28 13.87
N PHE A 21 -6.60 -26.83 14.77
CA PHE A 21 -7.01 -26.16 16.02
C PHE A 21 -7.14 -24.63 15.90
N LYS A 22 -6.74 -24.05 14.75
CA LYS A 22 -6.76 -22.59 14.58
C LYS A 22 -8.07 -22.14 13.96
N PRO A 23 -8.90 -21.35 14.68
CA PRO A 23 -10.08 -20.74 14.08
C PRO A 23 -9.64 -19.67 13.07
N VAL A 24 -10.26 -19.67 11.89
CA VAL A 24 -10.04 -18.68 10.82
C VAL A 24 -11.21 -17.74 10.69
N LEU A 25 -12.43 -18.26 10.90
CA LEU A 25 -13.65 -17.47 11.04
C LEU A 25 -14.44 -18.04 12.22
N ALA A 26 -14.98 -17.20 13.10
CA ALA A 26 -15.69 -17.58 14.30
C ALA A 26 -17.00 -16.77 14.46
N GLY A 27 -18.15 -17.40 14.16
CA GLY A 27 -19.47 -16.80 14.33
C GLY A 27 -19.73 -15.59 13.42
N VAL A 28 -19.12 -15.52 12.25
CA VAL A 28 -19.20 -14.38 11.33
C VAL A 28 -20.59 -14.27 10.70
N SER A 29 -21.18 -13.06 10.74
CA SER A 29 -22.46 -12.74 10.11
C SER A 29 -22.32 -11.51 9.24
N LEU A 30 -22.59 -11.65 7.93
CA LEU A 30 -22.39 -10.63 6.89
C LEU A 30 -23.43 -10.76 5.79
N GLY A 31 -23.64 -9.68 5.01
CA GLY A 31 -24.49 -9.71 3.83
C GLY A 31 -23.87 -8.96 2.67
N VAL A 32 -24.00 -9.51 1.46
CA VAL A 32 -23.71 -8.84 0.20
C VAL A 32 -25.01 -8.55 -0.50
N SER A 33 -25.29 -7.28 -0.74
CA SER A 33 -26.51 -6.82 -1.41
C SER A 33 -26.22 -6.38 -2.84
N ALA A 34 -27.25 -6.33 -3.65
CA ALA A 34 -27.17 -5.75 -4.99
C ALA A 34 -26.79 -4.27 -4.92
N GLY A 35 -25.74 -3.88 -5.62
CA GLY A 35 -25.15 -2.54 -5.61
C GLY A 35 -23.97 -2.37 -4.64
N ASP A 36 -23.69 -3.36 -3.79
CA ASP A 36 -22.52 -3.31 -2.89
C ASP A 36 -21.21 -3.49 -3.66
N ARG A 37 -20.21 -2.69 -3.30
CA ARG A 37 -18.82 -2.82 -3.76
C ARG A 37 -17.94 -2.89 -2.52
N ILE A 38 -17.58 -4.11 -2.14
CA ILE A 38 -16.96 -4.42 -0.86
C ILE A 38 -15.48 -4.74 -1.06
N GLY A 39 -14.61 -3.98 -0.39
CA GLY A 39 -13.19 -4.30 -0.26
C GLY A 39 -12.95 -5.19 0.96
N VAL A 40 -12.17 -6.25 0.83
CA VAL A 40 -11.81 -7.15 1.93
C VAL A 40 -10.32 -6.98 2.23
N VAL A 41 -10.03 -6.55 3.44
CA VAL A 41 -8.66 -6.30 3.93
C VAL A 41 -8.36 -7.15 5.16
N GLY A 42 -7.09 -7.22 5.55
CA GLY A 42 -6.65 -7.95 6.74
C GLY A 42 -5.32 -8.68 6.49
N ARG A 43 -4.75 -9.23 7.55
CA ARG A 43 -3.44 -9.89 7.50
C ARG A 43 -3.41 -11.09 6.58
N ASN A 44 -2.23 -11.39 6.02
CA ASN A 44 -2.01 -12.62 5.25
C ASN A 44 -2.21 -13.85 6.15
N GLY A 45 -2.97 -14.85 5.62
CA GLY A 45 -3.39 -16.01 6.40
C GLY A 45 -4.49 -15.74 7.44
N GLY A 46 -5.11 -14.54 7.44
CA GLY A 46 -6.19 -14.15 8.34
C GLY A 46 -7.58 -14.69 7.98
N GLY A 47 -7.74 -15.38 6.82
CA GLY A 47 -9.03 -15.96 6.43
C GLY A 47 -9.75 -15.24 5.29
N LYS A 48 -9.14 -14.23 4.63
CA LYS A 48 -9.72 -13.49 3.49
C LYS A 48 -10.17 -14.44 2.37
N SER A 49 -9.26 -15.30 1.87
CA SER A 49 -9.57 -16.26 0.80
C SER A 49 -10.59 -17.30 1.22
N THR A 50 -10.62 -17.71 2.50
CA THR A 50 -11.66 -18.58 3.05
C THR A 50 -13.04 -17.89 3.00
N LEU A 51 -13.10 -16.61 3.37
CA LEU A 51 -14.35 -15.85 3.32
C LEU A 51 -14.87 -15.75 1.88
N VAL A 52 -14.02 -15.41 0.91
CA VAL A 52 -14.46 -15.25 -0.49
C VAL A 52 -14.83 -16.57 -1.15
N THR A 53 -14.20 -17.69 -0.81
CA THR A 53 -14.60 -19.04 -1.31
C THR A 53 -15.95 -19.49 -0.72
N LEU A 54 -16.26 -19.12 0.53
CA LEU A 54 -17.58 -19.30 1.13
C LEU A 54 -18.67 -18.47 0.41
N LEU A 55 -18.40 -17.19 0.16
CA LEU A 55 -19.29 -16.32 -0.59
C LEU A 55 -19.53 -16.81 -2.02
N ALA A 56 -18.48 -17.29 -2.69
CA ALA A 56 -18.57 -17.89 -4.02
C ALA A 56 -19.30 -19.23 -4.05
N GLY A 57 -19.40 -19.93 -2.92
CA GLY A 57 -20.00 -21.22 -2.81
C GLY A 57 -19.12 -22.40 -3.19
N GLN A 58 -17.86 -22.16 -3.25
CA GLN A 58 -16.87 -23.19 -3.52
C GLN A 58 -16.49 -23.99 -2.26
N SER A 59 -16.79 -23.45 -1.08
CA SER A 59 -16.58 -24.14 0.20
C SER A 59 -17.84 -24.05 1.07
N GLN A 60 -17.95 -24.98 2.05
CA GLN A 60 -19.02 -25.00 3.04
C GLN A 60 -18.46 -24.67 4.42
N PRO A 61 -19.22 -23.94 5.27
CA PRO A 61 -18.81 -23.68 6.64
C PRO A 61 -18.90 -24.93 7.51
N GLN A 62 -18.09 -24.99 8.58
CA GLN A 62 -18.18 -26.06 9.58
C GLN A 62 -19.40 -25.88 10.49
N SER A 63 -19.78 -24.63 10.77
CA SER A 63 -21.02 -24.28 11.46
C SER A 63 -21.57 -22.96 10.91
N GLY A 64 -22.85 -22.70 11.18
CA GLY A 64 -23.58 -21.57 10.62
C GLY A 64 -24.14 -21.87 9.22
N ARG A 65 -24.57 -20.84 8.52
CA ARG A 65 -25.25 -20.97 7.24
C ARG A 65 -24.81 -19.89 6.24
N VAL A 66 -24.66 -20.29 4.97
CA VAL A 66 -24.51 -19.36 3.83
C VAL A 66 -25.73 -19.53 2.92
N ALA A 67 -26.57 -18.50 2.85
CA ALA A 67 -27.73 -18.46 1.97
C ALA A 67 -27.44 -17.59 0.74
N ARG A 68 -27.81 -18.06 -0.46
CA ARG A 68 -27.63 -17.36 -1.74
C ARG A 68 -28.96 -17.15 -2.42
N ALA A 69 -29.11 -16.03 -3.11
CA ALA A 69 -30.27 -15.78 -3.94
C ALA A 69 -30.45 -16.88 -4.98
N ARG A 70 -31.70 -17.26 -5.23
CA ARG A 70 -32.00 -18.32 -6.21
C ARG A 70 -31.59 -17.90 -7.61
N GLY A 71 -30.77 -18.73 -8.27
CA GLY A 71 -30.28 -18.47 -9.62
C GLY A 71 -29.15 -17.45 -9.71
N LEU A 72 -28.52 -17.08 -8.58
CA LEU A 72 -27.40 -16.15 -8.52
C LEU A 72 -26.21 -16.67 -9.34
N ARG A 73 -25.79 -15.90 -10.34
CA ARG A 73 -24.58 -16.16 -11.13
C ARG A 73 -23.39 -15.51 -10.45
N THR A 74 -22.52 -16.36 -9.90
CA THR A 74 -21.32 -15.89 -9.17
C THR A 74 -20.07 -16.39 -9.86
N ASP A 75 -19.14 -15.48 -10.14
CA ASP A 75 -17.80 -15.82 -10.62
C ASP A 75 -16.74 -15.39 -9.59
N LEU A 76 -15.70 -16.22 -9.44
CA LEU A 76 -14.56 -15.98 -8.54
C LEU A 76 -13.25 -16.01 -9.35
N LEU A 77 -12.46 -14.93 -9.24
CA LEU A 77 -11.04 -14.95 -9.55
C LEU A 77 -10.29 -15.37 -8.29
N GLY A 78 -9.83 -16.60 -8.22
CA GLY A 78 -9.03 -17.12 -7.09
C GLY A 78 -7.56 -16.70 -7.17
N GLN A 79 -6.77 -17.12 -6.19
CA GLN A 79 -5.32 -16.91 -6.20
C GLN A 79 -4.60 -17.71 -7.28
N GLN A 80 -5.11 -18.90 -7.64
CA GLN A 80 -4.62 -19.70 -8.75
C GLN A 80 -5.51 -19.50 -9.96
N ASP A 81 -4.88 -19.33 -11.13
CA ASP A 81 -5.59 -19.18 -12.39
C ASP A 81 -5.99 -20.58 -12.89
N ASP A 82 -7.27 -20.91 -12.75
CA ASP A 82 -7.86 -22.17 -13.26
C ASP A 82 -8.11 -22.03 -14.77
N LEU A 83 -7.04 -22.15 -15.55
CA LEU A 83 -7.04 -22.11 -17.00
C LEU A 83 -6.50 -23.41 -17.57
N ASP A 84 -7.19 -23.98 -18.56
CA ASP A 84 -6.70 -25.16 -19.26
C ASP A 84 -5.43 -24.83 -20.08
N PRO A 85 -4.27 -25.42 -19.75
CA PRO A 85 -3.00 -25.12 -20.42
C PRO A 85 -3.00 -25.42 -21.93
N GLY A 86 -3.86 -26.32 -22.39
CA GLY A 86 -3.97 -26.72 -23.80
C GLY A 86 -4.89 -25.82 -24.64
N SER A 87 -5.68 -24.96 -24.01
CA SER A 87 -6.59 -24.05 -24.68
C SER A 87 -5.87 -22.79 -25.18
N THR A 88 -6.45 -22.11 -26.16
CA THR A 88 -6.00 -20.79 -26.62
C THR A 88 -6.64 -19.67 -25.80
N VAL A 89 -5.98 -18.51 -25.75
CA VAL A 89 -6.49 -17.28 -25.10
C VAL A 89 -7.89 -16.96 -25.63
N ARG A 90 -8.08 -17.00 -26.94
CA ARG A 90 -9.38 -16.79 -27.62
C ARG A 90 -10.46 -17.73 -27.04
N THR A 91 -10.18 -19.01 -27.00
CA THR A 91 -11.14 -20.03 -26.54
C THR A 91 -11.53 -19.81 -25.08
N VAL A 92 -10.56 -19.48 -24.23
CA VAL A 92 -10.77 -19.26 -22.80
C VAL A 92 -11.59 -18.01 -22.51
N VAL A 93 -11.30 -16.89 -23.21
CA VAL A 93 -11.93 -15.58 -22.95
C VAL A 93 -13.25 -15.43 -23.69
N LEU A 94 -13.29 -15.77 -24.97
CA LEU A 94 -14.40 -15.49 -25.87
C LEU A 94 -15.23 -16.75 -26.18
N GLY A 95 -14.75 -17.92 -25.75
CA GLY A 95 -15.44 -19.19 -26.03
C GLY A 95 -15.46 -19.50 -27.52
N LYS A 96 -16.61 -19.97 -28.01
CA LYS A 96 -16.87 -20.27 -29.43
C LYS A 96 -17.52 -19.09 -30.17
N ALA A 97 -17.57 -17.90 -29.56
CA ALA A 97 -18.18 -16.74 -30.18
C ALA A 97 -17.42 -16.32 -31.44
N ALA A 98 -18.14 -16.12 -32.54
CA ALA A 98 -17.56 -15.61 -33.78
C ALA A 98 -17.01 -14.19 -33.55
N GLU A 99 -16.00 -13.80 -34.31
CA GLU A 99 -15.28 -12.54 -34.13
C GLU A 99 -16.21 -11.30 -34.19
N HIS A 100 -17.17 -11.31 -35.11
CA HIS A 100 -18.12 -10.22 -35.25
C HIS A 100 -19.09 -10.08 -34.05
N VAL A 101 -19.30 -11.13 -33.25
CA VAL A 101 -20.21 -11.12 -32.10
C VAL A 101 -19.57 -10.39 -30.93
N TRP A 102 -18.35 -10.78 -30.52
CA TRP A 102 -17.68 -10.12 -29.40
C TRP A 102 -17.15 -8.73 -29.78
N ALA A 103 -16.73 -8.54 -31.06
CA ALA A 103 -16.24 -7.25 -31.52
C ALA A 103 -17.36 -6.19 -31.61
N SER A 104 -18.64 -6.61 -31.74
CA SER A 104 -19.80 -5.70 -31.68
C SER A 104 -20.15 -5.28 -30.24
N ASP A 105 -19.76 -6.06 -29.23
CA ASP A 105 -19.96 -5.70 -27.80
C ASP A 105 -18.88 -4.71 -27.33
N PRO A 106 -19.26 -3.45 -27.01
CA PRO A 106 -18.30 -2.45 -26.54
C PRO A 106 -17.55 -2.86 -25.28
N GLN A 107 -18.22 -3.61 -24.37
CA GLN A 107 -17.60 -4.05 -23.10
C GLN A 107 -16.57 -5.15 -23.35
N ALA A 108 -16.92 -6.17 -24.12
CA ALA A 108 -15.99 -7.25 -24.48
C ALA A 108 -14.79 -6.71 -25.24
N ARG A 109 -15.01 -5.78 -26.17
CA ARG A 109 -13.95 -5.13 -26.95
C ARG A 109 -12.99 -4.33 -26.05
N ASP A 110 -13.51 -3.50 -25.13
CA ASP A 110 -12.71 -2.71 -24.17
C ASP A 110 -11.85 -3.63 -23.30
N VAL A 111 -12.42 -4.72 -22.76
CA VAL A 111 -11.70 -5.73 -21.97
C VAL A 111 -10.58 -6.39 -22.78
N VAL A 112 -10.87 -6.85 -24.00
CA VAL A 112 -9.88 -7.54 -24.85
C VAL A 112 -8.77 -6.59 -25.26
N GLN A 113 -9.10 -5.38 -25.69
CA GLN A 113 -8.12 -4.38 -26.13
C GLN A 113 -7.19 -3.92 -25.02
N THR A 114 -7.66 -3.88 -23.77
CA THR A 114 -6.86 -3.41 -22.64
C THR A 114 -6.10 -4.54 -21.95
N LEU A 115 -6.79 -5.60 -21.52
CA LEU A 115 -6.16 -6.67 -20.75
C LEU A 115 -5.29 -7.60 -21.61
N LEU A 116 -5.66 -7.81 -22.86
CA LEU A 116 -4.96 -8.70 -23.76
C LEU A 116 -4.12 -7.94 -24.80
N ALA A 117 -3.88 -6.63 -24.58
CA ALA A 117 -2.99 -5.84 -25.42
C ALA A 117 -1.60 -6.49 -25.53
N GLY A 118 -1.14 -6.67 -26.78
CA GLY A 118 0.15 -7.29 -27.07
C GLY A 118 0.22 -8.82 -26.90
N LEU A 119 -0.90 -9.47 -26.55
CA LEU A 119 -1.02 -10.93 -26.47
C LEU A 119 -1.74 -11.46 -27.72
N ASP A 120 -1.15 -12.48 -28.36
CA ASP A 120 -1.80 -13.18 -29.46
C ASP A 120 -2.98 -13.99 -28.90
N LEU A 121 -4.18 -13.71 -29.42
CA LEU A 121 -5.40 -14.42 -29.02
C LEU A 121 -5.37 -15.92 -29.36
N ASP A 122 -4.58 -16.31 -30.35
CA ASP A 122 -4.41 -17.72 -30.75
C ASP A 122 -3.25 -18.41 -30.02
N ALA A 123 -2.52 -17.69 -29.16
CA ALA A 123 -1.51 -18.27 -28.29
C ALA A 123 -2.12 -19.28 -27.31
N VAL A 124 -1.39 -20.37 -27.07
CA VAL A 124 -1.76 -21.42 -26.09
C VAL A 124 -1.42 -20.93 -24.68
N ILE A 125 -2.28 -21.24 -23.70
CA ILE A 125 -2.14 -20.76 -22.30
C ILE A 125 -0.87 -21.28 -21.60
N GLY A 126 -0.49 -22.53 -21.86
CA GLY A 126 0.62 -23.19 -21.13
C GLY A 126 1.93 -22.42 -21.11
N PRO A 127 2.44 -21.91 -22.25
CA PRO A 127 3.69 -21.16 -22.33
C PRO A 127 3.62 -19.72 -21.79
N LEU A 128 2.43 -19.17 -21.51
CA LEU A 128 2.26 -17.80 -21.07
C LEU A 128 2.94 -17.54 -19.71
N SER A 129 3.46 -16.34 -19.52
CA SER A 129 3.93 -15.87 -18.22
C SER A 129 2.79 -15.81 -17.19
N GLY A 130 3.12 -15.78 -15.90
CA GLY A 130 2.14 -15.66 -14.82
C GLY A 130 1.24 -14.42 -14.98
N GLY A 131 1.82 -13.28 -15.34
CA GLY A 131 1.06 -12.05 -15.58
C GLY A 131 0.11 -12.13 -16.78
N GLU A 132 0.54 -12.76 -17.89
CA GLU A 132 -0.32 -12.99 -19.06
C GLU A 132 -1.47 -13.94 -18.74
N ARG A 133 -1.22 -15.04 -18.00
CA ARG A 133 -2.27 -15.93 -17.52
C ARG A 133 -3.26 -15.20 -16.62
N ARG A 134 -2.77 -14.39 -15.68
CA ARG A 134 -3.62 -13.60 -14.78
C ARG A 134 -4.51 -12.63 -15.55
N ARG A 135 -3.96 -11.88 -16.52
CA ARG A 135 -4.74 -10.99 -17.41
C ARG A 135 -5.78 -11.76 -18.23
N THR A 136 -5.45 -12.95 -18.72
CA THR A 136 -6.38 -13.81 -19.45
C THR A 136 -7.51 -14.31 -18.55
N ALA A 137 -7.21 -14.75 -17.32
CA ALA A 137 -8.23 -15.17 -16.35
C ALA A 137 -9.17 -14.02 -15.97
N LEU A 138 -8.64 -12.84 -15.74
CA LEU A 138 -9.43 -11.63 -15.45
C LEU A 138 -10.30 -11.25 -16.65
N ALA A 139 -9.77 -11.23 -17.88
CA ALA A 139 -10.51 -10.95 -19.10
C ALA A 139 -11.68 -11.93 -19.29
N ARG A 140 -11.45 -13.23 -19.06
CA ARG A 140 -12.52 -14.27 -19.10
C ARG A 140 -13.69 -13.92 -18.20
N LEU A 141 -13.43 -13.42 -16.99
CA LEU A 141 -14.47 -13.08 -16.03
C LEU A 141 -15.17 -11.76 -16.39
N LEU A 142 -14.43 -10.77 -16.87
CA LEU A 142 -14.99 -9.46 -17.18
C LEU A 142 -15.84 -9.44 -18.47
N VAL A 143 -15.62 -10.38 -19.39
CA VAL A 143 -16.46 -10.55 -20.60
C VAL A 143 -17.80 -11.21 -20.26
N ARG A 144 -17.88 -11.99 -19.17
CA ARG A 144 -19.11 -12.69 -18.76
C ARG A 144 -20.09 -11.74 -18.07
N ASP A 145 -21.37 -12.14 -18.07
CA ASP A 145 -22.43 -11.44 -17.35
C ASP A 145 -22.75 -12.19 -16.05
N GLN A 146 -22.37 -11.64 -14.92
CA GLN A 146 -22.57 -12.19 -13.58
C GLN A 146 -23.27 -11.19 -12.66
N ASP A 147 -24.00 -11.73 -11.65
CA ASP A 147 -24.72 -10.95 -10.65
C ASP A 147 -23.82 -10.60 -9.47
N LEU A 148 -22.86 -11.49 -9.14
CA LEU A 148 -21.83 -11.28 -8.11
C LEU A 148 -20.46 -11.63 -8.68
N LEU A 149 -19.55 -10.68 -8.69
CA LEU A 149 -18.15 -10.87 -9.03
C LEU A 149 -17.30 -10.81 -7.77
N ILE A 150 -16.46 -11.82 -7.58
CA ILE A 150 -15.52 -11.90 -6.47
C ILE A 150 -14.10 -11.97 -7.05
N LEU A 151 -13.23 -11.06 -6.60
CA LEU A 151 -11.85 -10.97 -7.09
C LEU A 151 -10.89 -11.10 -5.90
N ASP A 152 -10.00 -12.10 -5.94
CA ASP A 152 -8.93 -12.28 -4.94
C ASP A 152 -7.60 -11.81 -5.53
N GLU A 153 -7.07 -10.67 -5.04
CA GLU A 153 -5.86 -9.99 -5.46
C GLU A 153 -5.81 -9.72 -6.99
N PRO A 154 -6.80 -9.01 -7.56
CA PRO A 154 -6.85 -8.79 -9.01
C PRO A 154 -5.78 -7.84 -9.54
N THR A 155 -5.17 -7.04 -8.68
CA THR A 155 -4.15 -6.03 -9.02
C THR A 155 -2.75 -6.61 -9.13
N ASN A 156 -2.51 -7.81 -8.57
CA ASN A 156 -1.19 -8.46 -8.61
C ASN A 156 -0.74 -8.74 -10.05
N HIS A 157 0.51 -8.41 -10.35
CA HIS A 157 1.16 -8.57 -11.66
C HIS A 157 0.58 -7.69 -12.78
N LEU A 158 -0.31 -6.74 -12.46
CA LEU A 158 -0.80 -5.73 -13.39
C LEU A 158 0.03 -4.45 -13.27
N ASP A 159 0.25 -3.78 -14.39
CA ASP A 159 0.85 -2.45 -14.36
C ASP A 159 -0.18 -1.37 -13.99
N ILE A 160 0.33 -0.20 -13.59
CA ILE A 160 -0.47 0.88 -13.03
C ILE A 160 -1.56 1.39 -14.00
N GLU A 161 -1.32 1.27 -15.31
CA GLU A 161 -2.26 1.66 -16.35
C GLU A 161 -3.46 0.71 -16.38
N VAL A 162 -3.18 -0.60 -16.36
CA VAL A 162 -4.21 -1.65 -16.33
C VAL A 162 -4.98 -1.61 -15.01
N ILE A 163 -4.31 -1.38 -13.87
CA ILE A 163 -4.97 -1.20 -12.57
C ILE A 163 -5.94 0.00 -12.62
N SER A 164 -5.49 1.12 -13.21
CA SER A 164 -6.32 2.32 -13.35
C SER A 164 -7.57 2.08 -14.20
N TRP A 165 -7.38 1.41 -15.34
CA TRP A 165 -8.48 1.04 -16.22
C TRP A 165 -9.45 0.07 -15.53
N LEU A 166 -8.93 -0.96 -14.84
CA LEU A 166 -9.72 -1.95 -14.12
C LEU A 166 -10.60 -1.29 -13.06
N ALA A 167 -10.04 -0.38 -12.27
CA ALA A 167 -10.77 0.37 -11.27
C ALA A 167 -11.93 1.15 -11.89
N GLY A 168 -11.70 1.89 -12.98
CA GLY A 168 -12.73 2.63 -13.71
C GLY A 168 -13.78 1.70 -14.35
N HIS A 169 -13.36 0.56 -14.89
CA HIS A 169 -14.26 -0.44 -15.46
C HIS A 169 -15.20 -1.03 -14.40
N LEU A 170 -14.67 -1.48 -13.27
CA LEU A 170 -15.45 -2.07 -12.17
C LEU A 170 -16.38 -1.04 -11.51
N ALA A 171 -15.90 0.18 -11.25
CA ALA A 171 -16.71 1.24 -10.68
C ALA A 171 -17.94 1.56 -11.56
N ARG A 172 -17.78 1.60 -12.88
CA ARG A 172 -18.90 1.81 -13.83
C ARG A 172 -19.82 0.59 -13.92
N ARG A 173 -19.25 -0.62 -13.96
CA ARG A 173 -20.01 -1.86 -14.14
C ARG A 173 -20.87 -2.22 -12.95
N PHE A 174 -20.36 -1.98 -11.73
CA PHE A 174 -21.02 -2.28 -10.47
C PHE A 174 -21.56 -1.02 -9.77
N ALA A 175 -21.83 0.03 -10.53
CA ALA A 175 -22.46 1.23 -9.98
C ALA A 175 -23.79 0.91 -9.31
N THR A 176 -24.11 1.63 -8.24
CA THR A 176 -25.37 1.51 -7.50
C THR A 176 -26.59 1.54 -8.42
N GLY A 177 -27.55 0.66 -8.19
CA GLY A 177 -28.79 0.56 -9.01
C GLY A 177 -28.71 -0.42 -10.17
N ARG A 178 -27.56 -1.06 -10.45
CA ARG A 178 -27.43 -2.07 -11.51
C ARG A 178 -27.76 -3.49 -11.10
N GLY A 179 -28.15 -3.72 -9.85
CA GLY A 179 -28.54 -5.05 -9.35
C GLY A 179 -27.42 -6.06 -9.18
N ARG A 180 -26.15 -5.65 -9.32
CA ARG A 180 -24.96 -6.49 -9.26
C ARG A 180 -24.13 -6.17 -8.03
N GLY A 181 -23.40 -7.17 -7.48
CA GLY A 181 -22.49 -7.02 -6.36
C GLY A 181 -21.03 -7.27 -6.75
N LEU A 182 -20.10 -6.62 -6.05
CA LEU A 182 -18.66 -6.77 -6.20
C LEU A 182 -18.02 -6.99 -4.83
N VAL A 183 -17.17 -8.01 -4.72
CA VAL A 183 -16.30 -8.23 -3.56
C VAL A 183 -14.86 -8.33 -4.06
N VAL A 184 -13.96 -7.53 -3.51
CA VAL A 184 -12.54 -7.52 -3.92
C VAL A 184 -11.66 -7.69 -2.69
N VAL A 185 -10.83 -8.71 -2.68
CA VAL A 185 -9.71 -8.82 -1.74
C VAL A 185 -8.50 -8.17 -2.40
N THR A 186 -7.93 -7.15 -1.80
CA THR A 186 -6.71 -6.54 -2.30
C THR A 186 -5.96 -5.76 -1.21
N HIS A 187 -4.67 -5.61 -1.42
CA HIS A 187 -3.78 -4.76 -0.62
C HIS A 187 -3.49 -3.42 -1.30
N ASP A 188 -3.98 -3.21 -2.52
CA ASP A 188 -3.88 -1.95 -3.24
C ASP A 188 -4.87 -0.92 -2.66
N ARG A 189 -4.33 0.00 -1.87
CA ARG A 189 -5.09 1.00 -1.12
C ARG A 189 -5.80 1.98 -2.04
N TRP A 190 -5.12 2.41 -3.12
CA TRP A 190 -5.72 3.30 -4.11
C TRP A 190 -6.90 2.64 -4.82
N PHE A 191 -6.75 1.35 -5.17
CA PHE A 191 -7.82 0.58 -5.82
C PHE A 191 -9.04 0.44 -4.91
N LEU A 192 -8.84 0.20 -3.59
CA LEU A 192 -9.92 0.16 -2.61
C LEU A 192 -10.71 1.48 -2.58
N ASP A 193 -10.03 2.63 -2.55
CA ASP A 193 -10.70 3.94 -2.55
C ASP A 193 -11.40 4.23 -3.88
N ALA A 194 -10.84 3.81 -5.02
CA ALA A 194 -11.40 4.06 -6.33
C ALA A 194 -12.64 3.19 -6.65
N VAL A 195 -12.73 1.99 -6.06
CA VAL A 195 -13.74 0.99 -6.45
C VAL A 195 -14.77 0.73 -5.36
N CYS A 196 -14.34 0.63 -4.09
CA CYS A 196 -15.17 0.12 -3.01
C CYS A 196 -15.87 1.25 -2.24
N ASP A 197 -17.14 1.03 -1.88
CA ASP A 197 -17.93 1.91 -1.03
C ASP A 197 -18.12 1.34 0.38
N ARG A 198 -17.60 0.14 0.63
CA ARG A 198 -17.59 -0.51 1.93
C ARG A 198 -16.33 -1.35 2.08
N THR A 199 -15.76 -1.41 3.28
CA THR A 199 -14.56 -2.22 3.58
C THR A 199 -14.85 -3.21 4.70
N TRP A 200 -14.47 -4.48 4.49
CA TRP A 200 -14.48 -5.53 5.50
C TRP A 200 -13.06 -5.84 5.95
N GLU A 201 -12.80 -5.70 7.25
CA GLU A 201 -11.53 -6.10 7.85
C GLU A 201 -11.66 -7.50 8.48
N VAL A 202 -10.87 -8.44 8.00
CA VAL A 202 -10.76 -9.79 8.59
C VAL A 202 -9.62 -9.79 9.59
N HIS A 203 -9.94 -9.91 10.88
CA HIS A 203 -8.98 -9.92 11.98
C HIS A 203 -9.45 -10.85 13.11
N ASP A 204 -8.55 -11.52 13.78
CA ASP A 204 -8.80 -12.36 14.96
C ASP A 204 -10.02 -13.30 14.80
N ALA A 205 -10.09 -13.96 13.65
CA ALA A 205 -11.19 -14.83 13.23
C ALA A 205 -12.57 -14.13 13.15
N THR A 206 -12.64 -12.80 13.22
CA THR A 206 -13.85 -12.00 13.08
C THR A 206 -13.81 -11.13 11.84
N VAL A 207 -14.92 -10.52 11.47
CA VAL A 207 -15.00 -9.56 10.37
C VAL A 207 -15.71 -8.31 10.85
N SER A 208 -15.03 -7.16 10.72
CA SER A 208 -15.60 -5.85 10.99
C SER A 208 -15.90 -5.14 9.67
N ALA A 209 -17.09 -4.54 9.56
CA ALA A 209 -17.53 -3.79 8.39
C ALA A 209 -17.43 -2.28 8.65
N TYR A 210 -16.92 -1.56 7.66
CA TYR A 210 -16.76 -0.11 7.65
C TYR A 210 -17.39 0.45 6.38
N ASP A 211 -18.08 1.58 6.50
CA ASP A 211 -18.58 2.31 5.34
C ASP A 211 -17.45 3.17 4.75
N GLY A 212 -17.28 3.09 3.42
CA GLY A 212 -16.23 3.76 2.66
C GLY A 212 -15.08 2.86 2.23
N GLY A 213 -14.17 3.43 1.45
CA GLY A 213 -12.94 2.81 0.96
C GLY A 213 -11.83 2.73 2.01
N TYR A 214 -10.58 2.69 1.54
CA TYR A 214 -9.41 2.54 2.40
C TYR A 214 -9.22 3.72 3.38
N ALA A 215 -9.38 4.95 2.92
CA ALA A 215 -9.20 6.14 3.75
C ALA A 215 -10.17 6.15 4.95
N ALA A 216 -11.46 5.84 4.71
CA ALA A 216 -12.47 5.73 5.77
C ALA A 216 -12.14 4.58 6.75
N TYR A 217 -11.69 3.43 6.22
CA TYR A 217 -11.26 2.28 7.04
C TYR A 217 -10.12 2.65 7.98
N VAL A 218 -9.07 3.35 7.49
CA VAL A 218 -7.91 3.74 8.32
C VAL A 218 -8.35 4.64 9.47
N LEU A 219 -9.21 5.63 9.22
CA LEU A 219 -9.74 6.53 10.25
C LEU A 219 -10.56 5.77 11.30
N ALA A 220 -11.46 4.90 10.86
CA ALA A 220 -12.30 4.11 11.75
C ALA A 220 -11.48 3.11 12.59
N ARG A 221 -10.44 2.50 11.99
CA ARG A 221 -9.51 1.61 12.68
C ARG A 221 -8.70 2.37 13.74
N ALA A 222 -8.15 3.53 13.39
CA ALA A 222 -7.39 4.36 14.33
C ALA A 222 -8.24 4.79 15.54
N GLU A 223 -9.50 5.13 15.30
CA GLU A 223 -10.44 5.47 16.39
C GLU A 223 -10.78 4.25 17.26
N ARG A 224 -11.03 3.08 16.66
CA ARG A 224 -11.23 1.82 17.39
C ARG A 224 -10.02 1.48 18.27
N ASP A 225 -8.81 1.58 17.71
CA ASP A 225 -7.57 1.27 18.44
C ASP A 225 -7.33 2.27 19.58
N ARG A 226 -7.65 3.56 19.38
CA ARG A 226 -7.62 4.58 20.43
C ARG A 226 -8.63 4.27 21.55
N GLN A 227 -9.84 3.88 21.21
CA GLN A 227 -10.87 3.51 22.18
C GLN A 227 -10.46 2.24 22.95
N ALA A 228 -9.90 1.24 22.27
CA ALA A 228 -9.36 0.03 22.89
C ALA A 228 -8.21 0.36 23.86
N ALA A 229 -7.24 1.20 23.46
CA ALA A 229 -6.14 1.66 24.31
C ALA A 229 -6.66 2.41 25.55
N THR A 230 -7.65 3.29 25.38
CA THR A 230 -8.29 3.99 26.51
C THR A 230 -9.02 3.02 27.43
N GLY A 231 -9.72 2.03 26.89
CA GLY A 231 -10.36 0.94 27.64
C GLY A 231 -9.33 0.11 28.40
N GLN A 232 -8.21 -0.22 27.76
CA GLN A 232 -7.09 -0.95 28.37
C GLN A 232 -6.44 -0.15 29.51
N ALA A 233 -6.19 1.15 29.30
CA ALA A 233 -5.65 2.02 30.36
C ALA A 233 -6.58 2.09 31.59
N LYS A 234 -7.90 2.22 31.36
CA LYS A 234 -8.89 2.15 32.44
C LYS A 234 -8.89 0.80 33.16
N ARG A 235 -8.78 -0.31 32.39
CA ARG A 235 -8.70 -1.67 32.93
C ARG A 235 -7.43 -1.87 33.74
N THR A 236 -6.27 -1.43 33.25
CA THR A 236 -4.98 -1.47 33.96
C THR A 236 -5.04 -0.65 35.25
N GLN A 237 -5.70 0.52 35.23
CA GLN A 237 -5.90 1.33 36.43
C GLN A 237 -6.79 0.64 37.47
N LEU A 238 -7.86 -0.05 37.02
CA LEU A 238 -8.70 -0.86 37.91
C LEU A 238 -7.91 -2.03 38.52
N ILE A 239 -7.13 -2.74 37.72
CA ILE A 239 -6.24 -3.82 38.17
C ILE A 239 -5.24 -3.29 39.20
N ARG A 240 -4.56 -2.14 38.94
CA ARG A 240 -3.66 -1.51 39.91
C ARG A 240 -4.35 -1.15 41.22
N LYS A 241 -5.57 -0.64 41.18
CA LYS A 241 -6.38 -0.36 42.38
C LYS A 241 -6.74 -1.64 43.13
N GLU A 242 -7.14 -2.70 42.44
CA GLU A 242 -7.46 -4.00 43.03
C GLU A 242 -6.21 -4.66 43.65
N LEU A 243 -5.06 -4.62 42.96
CA LEU A 243 -3.79 -5.09 43.48
C LEU A 243 -3.30 -4.28 44.71
N ALA A 244 -3.45 -2.94 44.68
CA ALA A 244 -3.13 -2.10 45.83
C ALA A 244 -4.04 -2.41 47.04
N TRP A 245 -5.31 -2.72 46.82
CA TRP A 245 -6.24 -3.16 47.84
C TRP A 245 -5.87 -4.55 48.39
N LEU A 246 -5.48 -5.49 47.53
CA LEU A 246 -5.03 -6.82 47.90
C LEU A 246 -3.70 -6.79 48.71
N ARG A 247 -2.79 -5.86 48.42
CA ARG A 247 -1.52 -5.67 49.14
C ARG A 247 -1.68 -5.03 50.52
N ARG A 248 -2.73 -4.22 50.73
CA ARG A 248 -2.99 -3.55 52.04
C ARG A 248 -3.49 -4.47 53.13
N GLY A 249 -3.39 -5.77 53.06
CA GLY A 249 -3.80 -6.70 54.10
C GLY A 249 -5.24 -6.55 54.59
N PRO A 250 -5.99 -7.60 54.82
CA PRO A 250 -7.33 -7.48 55.36
C PRO A 250 -7.25 -7.13 56.85
N PRO A 251 -8.23 -6.36 57.36
CA PRO A 251 -8.47 -6.36 58.82
C PRO A 251 -8.81 -7.79 59.23
N ALA A 252 -8.31 -8.19 60.40
CA ALA A 252 -8.04 -9.53 60.92
C ALA A 252 -9.14 -10.62 60.89
N ARG A 253 -10.15 -10.59 60.01
CA ARG A 253 -11.29 -11.52 60.06
C ARG A 253 -11.87 -12.05 58.72
N THR A 254 -11.23 -11.87 57.54
CA THR A 254 -11.76 -12.41 56.30
C THR A 254 -10.69 -13.03 55.40
N SER A 255 -10.84 -14.32 55.03
CA SER A 255 -9.99 -15.01 54.05
C SER A 255 -10.17 -14.43 52.64
N LYS A 256 -9.10 -14.19 51.91
CA LYS A 256 -9.12 -13.70 50.51
C LYS A 256 -9.65 -14.80 49.58
N PRO A 257 -10.65 -14.53 48.74
CA PRO A 257 -11.10 -15.51 47.77
C PRO A 257 -10.02 -15.76 46.68
N GLN A 258 -9.53 -17.00 46.58
CA GLN A 258 -8.47 -17.43 45.66
C GLN A 258 -8.78 -17.06 44.20
N PHE A 259 -10.05 -17.16 43.78
CA PHE A 259 -10.51 -16.85 42.43
C PHE A 259 -10.25 -15.40 41.98
N ARG A 260 -10.16 -14.43 42.89
CA ARG A 260 -9.83 -13.04 42.59
C ARG A 260 -8.35 -12.81 42.28
N ILE A 261 -7.48 -13.61 42.90
CA ILE A 261 -6.04 -13.60 42.64
C ILE A 261 -5.77 -14.21 41.26
N ASP A 262 -6.43 -15.33 40.95
CA ASP A 262 -6.32 -16.02 39.67
C ASP A 262 -6.88 -15.18 38.51
N ALA A 263 -7.98 -14.45 38.72
CA ALA A 263 -8.53 -13.52 37.74
C ALA A 263 -7.62 -12.28 37.49
N ALA A 264 -6.93 -11.78 38.54
CA ALA A 264 -5.97 -10.68 38.40
C ALA A 264 -4.70 -11.12 37.64
N ASN A 265 -4.22 -12.33 37.89
CA ASN A 265 -3.05 -12.89 37.19
C ASN A 265 -3.38 -13.15 35.70
N ALA A 266 -4.55 -13.72 35.37
CA ALA A 266 -5.00 -13.93 34.00
C ALA A 266 -5.17 -12.61 33.21
N LEU A 267 -5.41 -11.50 33.91
CA LEU A 267 -5.50 -10.17 33.29
C LEU A 267 -4.13 -9.51 33.05
N ILE A 268 -3.12 -9.88 33.82
CA ILE A 268 -1.73 -9.41 33.69
C ILE A 268 -1.04 -10.14 32.51
N ASP A 269 -1.29 -11.44 32.36
CA ASP A 269 -0.70 -12.28 31.30
C ASP A 269 -1.24 -11.95 29.89
N ALA A 270 -2.29 -11.12 29.79
CA ALA A 270 -2.92 -10.71 28.52
C ALA A 270 -2.48 -9.31 28.02
N GLU A 271 -1.43 -8.72 28.57
CA GLU A 271 -0.99 -7.35 28.21
C GLU A 271 -0.11 -7.38 26.92
N PRO A 272 -0.55 -6.78 25.81
CA PRO A 272 0.30 -6.64 24.62
C PRO A 272 1.32 -5.52 24.82
N GLU A 273 2.59 -5.77 24.51
CA GLU A 273 3.68 -4.80 24.62
C GLU A 273 3.49 -3.61 23.66
N PRO A 274 3.84 -2.37 24.10
CA PRO A 274 3.76 -1.18 23.24
C PRO A 274 4.79 -1.28 22.11
N ARG A 275 4.34 -1.04 20.87
CA ARG A 275 5.20 -1.01 19.68
C ARG A 275 6.02 0.28 19.65
N ASP A 276 7.34 0.16 19.70
CA ASP A 276 8.28 1.28 19.58
C ASP A 276 8.75 1.43 18.12
N SER A 277 8.14 2.35 17.37
CA SER A 277 8.41 2.60 15.95
C SER A 277 9.70 3.41 15.70
N LEU A 278 10.20 4.12 16.69
CA LEU A 278 11.30 5.12 16.55
C LEU A 278 12.71 4.54 16.41
N ALA A 279 12.94 3.26 16.68
CA ALA A 279 14.29 2.70 16.72
C ALA A 279 14.78 2.08 15.41
N LEU A 280 13.89 1.84 14.42
CA LEU A 280 14.25 1.27 13.12
C LEU A 280 14.93 2.29 12.19
N SER A 281 14.59 3.57 12.30
CA SER A 281 15.19 4.67 11.53
C SER A 281 16.67 4.93 11.85
N ARG A 282 17.23 4.26 12.85
CA ARG A 282 18.59 4.43 13.34
C ARG A 282 19.58 3.37 12.86
N LEU A 283 19.21 2.51 11.94
CA LEU A 283 20.17 1.63 11.27
C LEU A 283 21.07 2.52 10.41
N ALA A 284 22.25 2.83 10.94
CA ALA A 284 23.17 3.80 10.36
C ALA A 284 23.72 3.26 9.04
N SER A 285 23.43 3.96 7.96
CA SER A 285 24.13 3.74 6.69
C SER A 285 25.47 4.45 6.67
N ILE A 286 26.44 3.89 5.96
CA ILE A 286 27.73 4.52 5.66
C ILE A 286 27.46 5.85 4.92
N ARG A 287 28.15 6.94 5.30
CA ARG A 287 27.95 8.26 4.70
C ARG A 287 28.22 8.22 3.19
N LEU A 288 27.22 8.64 2.40
CA LEU A 288 27.33 8.79 0.95
C LEU A 288 28.25 9.96 0.56
N GLY A 289 29.05 9.75 -0.47
CA GLY A 289 29.80 10.82 -1.14
C GLY A 289 28.89 11.69 -2.00
N LYS A 290 29.46 12.73 -2.66
CA LYS A 290 28.69 13.62 -3.55
C LYS A 290 28.12 12.95 -4.79
N LYS A 291 28.82 11.92 -5.32
CA LYS A 291 28.40 11.09 -6.44
C LYS A 291 27.85 9.78 -5.90
N VAL A 292 26.66 9.41 -6.31
CA VAL A 292 26.04 8.13 -5.93
C VAL A 292 25.99 7.21 -7.16
N LEU A 293 25.19 7.55 -8.17
CA LEU A 293 25.04 6.78 -9.40
C LEU A 293 24.95 7.75 -10.59
N GLU A 294 25.72 7.50 -11.63
CA GLU A 294 25.66 8.25 -12.89
C GLU A 294 25.57 7.28 -14.08
N LEU A 295 24.59 7.52 -14.93
CA LEU A 295 24.40 6.86 -16.23
C LEU A 295 24.88 7.83 -17.30
N GLU A 296 25.81 7.42 -18.17
CA GLU A 296 26.32 8.24 -19.27
C GLU A 296 26.14 7.51 -20.61
N ASN A 297 25.22 8.00 -21.44
CA ASN A 297 24.87 7.46 -22.76
C ASN A 297 24.62 5.93 -22.73
N VAL A 298 23.92 5.45 -21.71
CA VAL A 298 23.68 4.03 -21.49
C VAL A 298 22.65 3.49 -22.47
N SER A 299 23.02 2.44 -23.20
CA SER A 299 22.12 1.69 -24.07
C SER A 299 22.12 0.21 -23.71
N VAL A 300 20.95 -0.41 -23.74
CA VAL A 300 20.74 -1.83 -23.44
C VAL A 300 19.71 -2.44 -24.39
N HIS A 301 20.12 -3.54 -25.04
CA HIS A 301 19.29 -4.31 -25.95
C HIS A 301 19.09 -5.72 -25.39
N ARG A 302 17.85 -6.18 -25.29
CA ARG A 302 17.53 -7.53 -24.85
C ARG A 302 16.34 -8.07 -25.62
N GLY A 303 16.43 -9.32 -26.06
CA GLY A 303 15.34 -9.99 -26.78
C GLY A 303 14.90 -9.27 -28.07
N GLY A 304 15.83 -8.61 -28.76
CA GLY A 304 15.53 -7.83 -29.96
C GLY A 304 14.82 -6.49 -29.71
N ARG A 305 14.71 -6.07 -28.44
CA ARG A 305 14.12 -4.77 -28.05
C ARG A 305 15.18 -3.86 -27.48
N ASN A 306 15.06 -2.58 -27.79
CA ASN A 306 15.86 -1.52 -27.19
C ASN A 306 15.19 -1.11 -25.87
N LEU A 307 15.77 -1.52 -24.73
CA LEU A 307 15.21 -1.22 -23.41
C LEU A 307 15.64 0.15 -22.91
N LEU A 308 16.91 0.55 -23.19
CA LEU A 308 17.47 1.87 -22.93
C LEU A 308 18.24 2.33 -24.17
N ASP A 309 18.14 3.60 -24.51
CA ASP A 309 18.80 4.19 -25.69
C ASP A 309 19.43 5.53 -25.35
N GLY A 310 20.77 5.54 -25.19
CA GLY A 310 21.55 6.73 -24.91
C GLY A 310 21.16 7.46 -23.63
N VAL A 311 20.68 6.74 -22.61
CA VAL A 311 20.18 7.33 -21.36
C VAL A 311 21.32 7.96 -20.57
N THR A 312 21.10 9.23 -20.18
CA THR A 312 22.01 9.97 -19.29
C THR A 312 21.21 10.47 -18.10
N ALA A 313 21.61 10.06 -16.88
CA ALA A 313 20.97 10.46 -15.64
C ALA A 313 21.98 10.52 -14.49
N ARG A 314 21.77 11.39 -13.53
CA ARG A 314 22.64 11.55 -12.34
C ARG A 314 21.79 11.55 -11.09
N PHE A 315 22.25 10.78 -10.10
CA PHE A 315 21.59 10.62 -8.82
C PHE A 315 22.53 10.96 -7.68
N GLY A 316 22.03 11.77 -6.77
CA GLY A 316 22.75 12.29 -5.61
C GLY A 316 22.45 11.52 -4.32
N PRO A 317 23.13 11.93 -3.22
CA PRO A 317 22.84 11.39 -1.89
C PRO A 317 21.48 11.84 -1.41
N GLY A 318 20.68 10.86 -0.94
CA GLY A 318 19.34 11.09 -0.43
C GLY A 318 18.24 11.15 -1.50
N ASP A 319 18.58 10.99 -2.79
CA ASP A 319 17.56 10.94 -3.84
C ASP A 319 16.63 9.73 -3.66
N ARG A 320 15.33 9.96 -3.75
CA ARG A 320 14.26 8.98 -3.61
C ARG A 320 13.49 8.90 -4.91
N ILE A 321 13.77 7.87 -5.70
CA ILE A 321 13.32 7.74 -7.09
C ILE A 321 12.31 6.61 -7.21
N GLY A 322 11.09 6.93 -7.63
CA GLY A 322 10.09 5.96 -8.08
C GLY A 322 10.19 5.73 -9.58
N ILE A 323 10.19 4.49 -10.02
CA ILE A 323 10.32 4.10 -11.43
C ILE A 323 9.01 3.48 -11.90
N LEU A 324 8.36 4.11 -12.87
CA LEU A 324 7.13 3.66 -13.51
C LEU A 324 7.36 3.24 -14.95
N GLY A 325 6.57 2.28 -15.40
CA GLY A 325 6.59 1.82 -16.79
C GLY A 325 5.77 0.54 -16.95
N PRO A 326 5.35 0.21 -18.18
CA PRO A 326 4.60 -1.01 -18.45
C PRO A 326 5.44 -2.27 -18.16
N ASN A 327 4.78 -3.40 -18.04
CA ASN A 327 5.47 -4.67 -17.87
C ASN A 327 6.34 -4.98 -19.10
N GLY A 328 7.60 -5.40 -18.87
CA GLY A 328 8.56 -5.63 -19.93
C GLY A 328 9.26 -4.39 -20.48
N ALA A 329 9.06 -3.20 -19.90
CA ALA A 329 9.75 -1.96 -20.31
C ALA A 329 11.24 -1.92 -19.94
N GLY A 330 11.74 -2.86 -19.09
CA GLY A 330 13.14 -2.91 -18.68
C GLY A 330 13.40 -2.38 -17.27
N LYS A 331 12.38 -2.24 -16.41
CA LYS A 331 12.53 -1.75 -15.03
C LYS A 331 13.53 -2.57 -14.22
N THR A 332 13.36 -3.90 -14.17
CA THR A 332 14.30 -4.82 -13.50
C THR A 332 15.69 -4.77 -14.13
N THR A 333 15.78 -4.61 -15.46
CA THR A 333 17.07 -4.46 -16.17
C THR A 333 17.77 -3.17 -15.75
N LEU A 334 17.05 -2.07 -15.59
CA LEU A 334 17.61 -0.82 -15.07
C LEU A 334 18.15 -0.99 -13.64
N LEU A 335 17.40 -1.67 -12.75
CA LEU A 335 17.89 -1.97 -11.40
C LEU A 335 19.15 -2.86 -11.43
N ALA A 336 19.21 -3.86 -12.33
CA ALA A 336 20.39 -4.71 -12.51
C ALA A 336 21.62 -3.94 -13.03
N LEU A 337 21.44 -2.90 -13.86
CA LEU A 337 22.51 -1.97 -14.24
C LEU A 337 22.99 -1.14 -13.05
N LEU A 338 22.05 -0.61 -12.25
CA LEU A 338 22.37 0.18 -11.06
C LEU A 338 23.04 -0.66 -9.98
N SER A 339 22.74 -1.97 -9.85
CA SER A 339 23.40 -2.90 -8.92
C SER A 339 24.75 -3.45 -9.40
N ALA A 340 25.15 -3.30 -10.67
CA ALA A 340 26.28 -3.91 -11.39
C ALA A 340 26.14 -5.42 -11.63
N GLU A 341 24.94 -5.94 -11.54
CA GLU A 341 24.68 -7.31 -12.00
C GLU A 341 24.69 -7.41 -13.54
N LEU A 342 24.49 -6.27 -14.21
CA LEU A 342 24.47 -6.16 -15.66
C LEU A 342 25.37 -5.02 -16.12
N GLU A 343 26.14 -5.25 -17.20
CA GLU A 343 26.89 -4.22 -17.92
C GLU A 343 26.05 -3.67 -19.09
N PRO A 344 26.13 -2.37 -19.40
CA PRO A 344 25.46 -1.80 -20.55
C PRO A 344 26.10 -2.24 -21.86
N ASP A 345 25.32 -2.33 -22.95
CA ASP A 345 25.84 -2.64 -24.29
C ASP A 345 26.63 -1.45 -24.87
N ALA A 346 26.26 -0.20 -24.48
CA ALA A 346 27.01 1.01 -24.80
C ALA A 346 26.86 2.04 -23.66
N GLY A 347 27.79 2.97 -23.57
CA GLY A 347 27.87 3.94 -22.48
C GLY A 347 28.56 3.37 -21.25
N ARG A 348 28.35 4.02 -20.11
CA ARG A 348 28.89 3.57 -18.82
C ARG A 348 28.01 3.91 -17.64
N VAL A 349 28.13 3.09 -16.59
CA VAL A 349 27.50 3.34 -15.28
C VAL A 349 28.63 3.60 -14.28
N GLU A 350 28.67 4.83 -13.74
CA GLU A 350 29.61 5.19 -12.69
C GLU A 350 28.97 5.11 -11.33
N ARG A 351 29.69 4.56 -10.34
CA ARG A 351 29.27 4.50 -8.94
C ARG A 351 30.27 5.21 -8.06
N GLY A 352 29.74 5.91 -7.07
CA GLY A 352 30.58 6.49 -6.03
C GLY A 352 31.32 5.40 -5.26
N SER A 353 32.58 5.67 -4.88
CA SER A 353 33.44 4.71 -4.15
C SER A 353 32.90 4.30 -2.78
N THR A 354 31.97 5.08 -2.21
CA THR A 354 31.36 4.81 -0.90
C THR A 354 29.99 4.14 -1.01
N VAL A 355 29.54 3.82 -2.23
CA VAL A 355 28.21 3.23 -2.47
C VAL A 355 28.21 1.77 -2.04
N ALA A 356 27.30 1.45 -1.10
CA ALA A 356 26.95 0.09 -0.68
C ALA A 356 25.49 -0.16 -1.08
N VAL A 357 25.28 -1.02 -2.08
CA VAL A 357 23.95 -1.31 -2.63
C VAL A 357 23.32 -2.46 -1.89
N GLY A 358 22.10 -2.23 -1.38
CA GLY A 358 21.18 -3.28 -0.93
C GLY A 358 20.09 -3.48 -1.98
N GLN A 359 19.90 -4.71 -2.43
CA GLN A 359 18.91 -5.01 -3.46
C GLN A 359 17.85 -5.99 -2.96
N LEU A 360 16.59 -5.63 -3.16
CA LEU A 360 15.44 -6.50 -2.96
C LEU A 360 14.88 -6.89 -4.33
N THR A 361 15.14 -8.12 -4.75
CA THR A 361 14.64 -8.68 -6.01
C THR A 361 13.26 -9.33 -5.85
N GLN A 362 12.57 -9.59 -6.96
CA GLN A 362 11.26 -10.27 -6.96
C GLN A 362 11.32 -11.71 -6.45
N GLY A 363 12.48 -12.38 -6.53
CA GLY A 363 12.65 -13.79 -6.15
C GLY A 363 13.01 -14.02 -4.69
N LEU A 364 12.67 -15.21 -4.16
CA LEU A 364 13.08 -15.66 -2.82
C LEU A 364 14.54 -16.15 -2.75
N GLY A 365 15.31 -16.02 -3.84
CA GLY A 365 16.61 -16.66 -4.05
C GLY A 365 17.72 -16.37 -3.02
N ALA A 366 17.51 -15.42 -2.12
CA ALA A 366 18.47 -15.04 -1.10
C ALA A 366 18.24 -15.70 0.28
N LEU A 367 17.14 -16.45 0.47
CA LEU A 367 16.82 -17.08 1.75
C LEU A 367 16.99 -18.60 1.67
N ASP A 368 17.76 -19.17 2.60
CA ASP A 368 17.78 -20.63 2.79
C ASP A 368 16.49 -21.06 3.51
N LEU A 369 15.60 -21.72 2.77
CA LEU A 369 14.27 -22.14 3.24
C LEU A 369 14.31 -23.13 4.42
N ARG A 370 15.47 -23.77 4.68
CA ARG A 370 15.64 -24.73 5.80
C ARG A 370 15.96 -24.04 7.12
N ARG A 371 16.44 -22.80 7.07
CA ARG A 371 16.82 -22.04 8.26
C ARG A 371 15.59 -21.40 8.92
N THR A 372 15.78 -20.94 10.15
CA THR A 372 14.81 -20.12 10.86
C THR A 372 15.13 -18.63 10.70
N PRO A 373 14.16 -17.71 10.91
CA PRO A 373 14.43 -16.28 10.94
C PRO A 373 15.56 -15.91 11.90
N LEU A 374 15.53 -16.47 13.10
CA LEU A 374 16.55 -16.21 14.12
C LEU A 374 17.95 -16.62 13.64
N GLN A 375 18.12 -17.81 13.09
CA GLN A 375 19.39 -18.27 12.53
C GLN A 375 19.88 -17.41 11.36
N THR A 376 18.95 -16.88 10.56
CA THR A 376 19.31 -16.04 9.41
C THR A 376 19.86 -14.69 9.85
N VAL A 377 19.38 -14.15 10.96
CA VAL A 377 19.79 -12.83 11.47
C VAL A 377 20.99 -12.94 12.41
N GLU A 378 21.13 -14.01 13.20
CA GLU A 378 22.25 -14.21 14.12
C GLU A 378 23.60 -14.35 13.41
N ASP A 379 23.63 -14.92 12.19
CA ASP A 379 24.87 -15.04 11.40
C ASP A 379 25.44 -13.69 10.97
N ILE A 380 24.62 -12.65 10.89
CA ILE A 380 25.03 -11.30 10.49
C ILE A 380 25.63 -10.54 11.68
N GLY A 381 25.44 -11.05 12.90
CA GLY A 381 26.00 -10.48 14.11
C GLY A 381 25.17 -9.34 14.73
N ARG A 382 25.79 -8.58 15.63
CA ARG A 382 25.16 -7.41 16.26
C ARG A 382 25.25 -6.21 15.32
N VAL A 383 24.11 -5.57 15.09
CA VAL A 383 24.04 -4.39 14.22
C VAL A 383 24.15 -3.13 15.08
N ALA A 384 25.10 -2.28 14.74
CA ALA A 384 25.27 -0.98 15.39
C ALA A 384 24.09 -0.07 15.02
N VAL A 385 23.44 0.52 16.02
CA VAL A 385 22.36 1.49 15.83
C VAL A 385 22.94 2.90 16.02
N SER A 386 22.61 3.82 15.10
CA SER A 386 23.01 5.23 15.21
C SER A 386 22.47 5.83 16.51
N GLY A 387 23.37 6.19 17.43
CA GLY A 387 23.02 6.65 18.78
C GLY A 387 23.61 5.82 19.93
N GLY A 388 24.50 4.84 19.62
CA GLY A 388 25.35 4.17 20.61
C GLY A 388 24.75 2.91 21.25
N GLY A 389 23.74 2.29 20.65
CA GLY A 389 23.19 1.00 21.08
C GLY A 389 23.48 -0.12 20.07
N GLU A 390 23.66 -1.35 20.55
CA GLU A 390 23.67 -2.57 19.72
C GLU A 390 22.32 -3.27 19.88
N LEU A 391 21.64 -3.58 18.78
CA LEU A 391 20.44 -4.42 18.80
C LEU A 391 20.81 -5.86 18.44
N GLY A 392 20.34 -6.80 19.23
CA GLY A 392 20.45 -8.22 18.91
C GLY A 392 19.48 -8.62 17.78
N GLY A 393 19.85 -9.65 17.01
CA GLY A 393 19.04 -10.15 15.89
C GLY A 393 17.60 -10.49 16.27
N GLY A 394 17.37 -11.06 17.46
CA GLY A 394 16.03 -11.37 17.97
C GLY A 394 15.17 -10.13 18.17
N GLN A 395 15.72 -9.05 18.73
CA GLN A 395 14.99 -7.78 18.93
C GLN A 395 14.62 -7.11 17.60
N LEU A 396 15.48 -7.23 16.59
CA LEU A 396 15.16 -6.73 15.24
C LEU A 396 14.02 -7.53 14.62
N LEU A 397 14.06 -8.86 14.75
CA LEU A 397 12.99 -9.73 14.26
C LEU A 397 11.65 -9.44 14.93
N GLU A 398 11.63 -9.24 16.25
CA GLU A 398 10.42 -8.88 16.99
C GLU A 398 9.81 -7.57 16.49
N ARG A 399 10.62 -6.57 16.19
CA ARG A 399 10.18 -5.29 15.58
C ARG A 399 9.60 -5.47 14.17
N PHE A 400 10.12 -6.44 13.40
CA PHE A 400 9.55 -6.82 12.12
C PHE A 400 8.37 -7.78 12.24
N GLY A 401 7.86 -8.01 13.47
CA GLY A 401 6.65 -8.79 13.74
C GLY A 401 6.85 -10.30 13.78
N PHE A 402 8.11 -10.76 13.98
CA PHE A 402 8.41 -12.17 14.26
C PHE A 402 8.39 -12.39 15.78
N ILE A 403 7.27 -12.86 16.33
CA ILE A 403 7.07 -13.02 17.76
C ILE A 403 6.88 -14.51 18.09
N GLY A 404 7.43 -14.94 19.25
CA GLY A 404 7.26 -16.30 19.78
C GLY A 404 7.73 -17.39 18.81
N ASP A 405 6.88 -18.37 18.51
CA ASP A 405 7.21 -19.52 17.65
C ASP A 405 7.66 -19.14 16.24
N ARG A 406 7.30 -17.92 15.77
CA ARG A 406 7.70 -17.44 14.43
C ARG A 406 9.19 -17.17 14.29
N LEU A 407 9.91 -16.93 15.39
CA LEU A 407 11.37 -16.78 15.40
C LEU A 407 12.09 -18.07 15.03
N VAL A 408 11.51 -19.21 15.40
CA VAL A 408 12.10 -20.55 15.25
C VAL A 408 11.39 -21.43 14.21
N THR A 409 10.33 -20.91 13.55
CA THR A 409 9.64 -21.59 12.46
C THR A 409 10.54 -21.61 11.22
N PRO A 410 10.76 -22.76 10.54
CA PRO A 410 11.51 -22.81 9.29
C PRO A 410 10.94 -21.85 8.24
N ILE A 411 11.80 -21.17 7.49
CA ILE A 411 11.41 -20.15 6.51
C ILE A 411 10.44 -20.72 5.45
N ARG A 412 10.58 -21.99 5.07
CA ARG A 412 9.65 -22.68 4.16
C ARG A 412 8.20 -22.69 4.66
N ASP A 413 8.00 -22.66 5.99
CA ASP A 413 6.69 -22.77 6.63
C ASP A 413 6.10 -21.38 6.97
N LEU A 414 6.84 -20.31 6.67
CA LEU A 414 6.38 -18.92 6.77
C LEU A 414 5.45 -18.56 5.61
N SER A 415 4.53 -17.63 5.84
CA SER A 415 3.73 -17.01 4.78
C SER A 415 4.60 -16.20 3.79
N GLY A 416 4.09 -15.91 2.59
CA GLY A 416 4.77 -15.07 1.60
C GLY A 416 5.17 -13.71 2.17
N GLY A 417 4.25 -13.03 2.86
CA GLY A 417 4.52 -11.75 3.51
C GLY A 417 5.56 -11.83 4.64
N GLU A 418 5.56 -12.90 5.46
CA GLU A 418 6.60 -13.11 6.48
C GLU A 418 7.98 -13.32 5.83
N ARG A 419 8.05 -14.12 4.77
CA ARG A 419 9.29 -14.30 3.99
C ARG A 419 9.78 -12.98 3.40
N ARG A 420 8.87 -12.16 2.85
CA ARG A 420 9.22 -10.86 2.27
C ARG A 420 9.74 -9.89 3.34
N ARG A 421 9.12 -9.82 4.52
CA ARG A 421 9.62 -9.05 5.67
C ARG A 421 11.02 -9.47 6.08
N LEU A 422 11.29 -10.78 6.13
CA LEU A 422 12.62 -11.30 6.46
C LEU A 422 13.66 -10.93 5.41
N GLN A 423 13.30 -10.92 4.11
CA GLN A 423 14.19 -10.45 3.05
C GLN A 423 14.54 -8.98 3.19
N VAL A 424 13.54 -8.12 3.44
CA VAL A 424 13.77 -6.69 3.69
C VAL A 424 14.71 -6.52 4.88
N LEU A 425 14.44 -7.19 6.01
CA LEU A 425 15.29 -7.12 7.19
C LEU A 425 16.73 -7.55 6.88
N ARG A 426 16.92 -8.64 6.13
CA ARG A 426 18.24 -9.12 5.75
C ARG A 426 19.01 -8.08 4.92
N VAL A 427 18.36 -7.48 3.91
CA VAL A 427 19.00 -6.43 3.09
C VAL A 427 19.44 -5.24 3.96
N LEU A 428 18.65 -4.87 4.96
CA LEU A 428 18.94 -3.75 5.85
C LEU A 428 20.08 -4.04 6.84
N LEU A 429 20.25 -5.30 7.22
CA LEU A 429 21.33 -5.72 8.12
C LEU A 429 22.73 -5.53 7.51
N ASP A 430 22.83 -5.55 6.17
CA ASP A 430 24.08 -5.25 5.45
C ASP A 430 24.43 -3.75 5.46
N GLN A 431 23.63 -2.90 6.14
CA GLN A 431 23.80 -1.46 6.26
C GLN A 431 24.02 -0.72 4.93
N PRO A 432 23.19 -0.95 3.92
CA PRO A 432 23.33 -0.27 2.64
C PRO A 432 23.10 1.22 2.77
N ASN A 433 23.66 2.01 1.86
CA ASN A 433 23.38 3.44 1.71
C ASN A 433 22.66 3.76 0.40
N VAL A 434 22.47 2.77 -0.47
CA VAL A 434 21.61 2.80 -1.66
C VAL A 434 20.72 1.57 -1.63
N LEU A 435 19.39 1.75 -1.69
CA LEU A 435 18.42 0.66 -1.77
C LEU A 435 17.80 0.59 -3.17
N LEU A 436 17.83 -0.59 -3.76
CA LEU A 436 17.16 -0.91 -5.02
C LEU A 436 16.02 -1.89 -4.72
N LEU A 437 14.78 -1.45 -4.84
CA LEU A 437 13.60 -2.23 -4.49
C LEU A 437 12.79 -2.55 -5.75
N ASP A 438 12.70 -3.83 -6.11
CA ASP A 438 11.88 -4.31 -7.24
C ASP A 438 10.59 -4.91 -6.72
N GLU A 439 9.48 -4.22 -6.96
CA GLU A 439 8.14 -4.56 -6.50
C GLU A 439 8.10 -4.96 -5.00
N PRO A 440 8.55 -4.08 -4.09
CA PRO A 440 8.61 -4.41 -2.66
C PRO A 440 7.24 -4.61 -2.03
N THR A 441 6.19 -4.09 -2.65
CA THR A 441 4.81 -4.10 -2.16
C THR A 441 4.07 -5.40 -2.46
N ASN A 442 4.55 -6.21 -3.41
CA ASN A 442 3.92 -7.46 -3.78
C ASN A 442 3.87 -8.44 -2.60
N ASP A 443 2.75 -9.12 -2.43
CA ASP A 443 2.49 -10.12 -1.38
C ASP A 443 2.51 -9.58 0.07
N LEU A 444 2.67 -8.28 0.27
CA LEU A 444 2.60 -7.65 1.60
C LEU A 444 1.16 -7.24 1.94
N ASP A 445 0.76 -7.52 3.18
CA ASP A 445 -0.48 -6.95 3.71
C ASP A 445 -0.30 -5.47 4.12
N ILE A 446 -1.40 -4.77 4.28
CA ILE A 446 -1.42 -3.33 4.57
C ILE A 446 -0.62 -2.98 5.83
N ASP A 447 -0.70 -3.81 6.88
CA ASP A 447 0.06 -3.58 8.12
C ASP A 447 1.57 -3.65 7.87
N THR A 448 2.01 -4.64 7.08
CA THR A 448 3.42 -4.80 6.69
C THR A 448 3.90 -3.69 5.78
N LEU A 449 3.05 -3.25 4.83
CA LEU A 449 3.35 -2.09 3.97
C LEU A 449 3.57 -0.83 4.79
N THR A 450 2.71 -0.57 5.78
CA THR A 450 2.86 0.59 6.66
C THR A 450 4.18 0.56 7.43
N VAL A 451 4.58 -0.61 7.97
CA VAL A 451 5.87 -0.75 8.66
C VAL A 451 7.05 -0.50 7.71
N LEU A 452 6.98 -0.98 6.47
CA LEU A 452 8.01 -0.74 5.46
C LEU A 452 8.09 0.74 5.07
N GLU A 453 6.96 1.40 4.90
CA GLU A 453 6.87 2.84 4.61
C GLU A 453 7.47 3.67 5.75
N ASP A 454 7.06 3.42 6.99
CA ASP A 454 7.59 4.12 8.17
C ASP A 454 9.11 3.95 8.31
N PHE A 455 9.61 2.76 7.98
CA PHE A 455 11.04 2.50 7.95
C PHE A 455 11.75 3.32 6.86
N LEU A 456 11.23 3.26 5.62
CA LEU A 456 11.83 3.95 4.46
C LEU A 456 11.75 5.46 4.62
N ASP A 457 10.70 5.99 5.23
CA ASP A 457 10.50 7.42 5.48
C ASP A 457 11.64 7.99 6.35
N GLY A 458 12.04 7.27 7.40
CA GLY A 458 13.17 7.65 8.27
C GLY A 458 14.55 7.25 7.75
N TRP A 459 14.68 6.53 6.64
CA TRP A 459 15.96 6.01 6.17
C TRP A 459 16.76 7.06 5.36
N PRO A 460 18.04 7.34 5.71
CA PRO A 460 18.77 8.49 5.18
C PRO A 460 19.51 8.25 3.85
N GLY A 461 19.45 7.04 3.27
CA GLY A 461 20.15 6.68 2.02
C GLY A 461 19.38 7.05 0.76
N SER A 462 19.97 6.79 -0.40
CA SER A 462 19.32 6.97 -1.70
C SER A 462 18.47 5.74 -2.06
N LEU A 463 17.25 5.97 -2.55
CA LEU A 463 16.24 4.94 -2.77
C LEU A 463 15.81 4.91 -4.24
N PHE A 464 15.77 3.71 -4.83
CA PHE A 464 15.20 3.45 -6.15
C PHE A 464 14.15 2.36 -6.02
N VAL A 465 12.92 2.69 -6.36
CA VAL A 465 11.76 1.81 -6.19
C VAL A 465 11.06 1.61 -7.52
N VAL A 466 10.91 0.37 -7.91
CA VAL A 466 9.94 -0.05 -8.92
C VAL A 466 8.71 -0.55 -8.18
N SER A 467 7.57 0.09 -8.36
CA SER A 467 6.30 -0.36 -7.77
C SER A 467 5.11 0.12 -8.60
N HIS A 468 4.01 -0.61 -8.50
CA HIS A 468 2.71 -0.24 -9.06
C HIS A 468 1.75 0.33 -7.98
N ASP A 469 2.14 0.30 -6.70
CA ASP A 469 1.39 0.91 -5.59
C ASP A 469 1.63 2.42 -5.56
N ARG A 470 0.58 3.20 -5.90
CA ARG A 470 0.63 4.66 -5.97
C ARG A 470 0.90 5.29 -4.62
N TYR A 471 0.19 4.85 -3.57
CA TYR A 471 0.35 5.41 -2.23
C TYR A 471 1.75 5.15 -1.67
N PHE A 472 2.31 3.97 -1.97
CA PHE A 472 3.68 3.67 -1.61
C PHE A 472 4.67 4.62 -2.29
N LEU A 473 4.55 4.80 -3.62
CA LEU A 473 5.43 5.69 -4.37
C LEU A 473 5.32 7.15 -3.93
N GLU A 474 4.09 7.66 -3.75
CA GLU A 474 3.84 9.04 -3.31
C GLU A 474 4.36 9.31 -1.89
N ARG A 475 4.39 8.29 -1.02
CA ARG A 475 4.88 8.41 0.34
C ARG A 475 6.41 8.33 0.45
N VAL A 476 7.05 7.41 -0.28
CA VAL A 476 8.48 7.11 -0.08
C VAL A 476 9.41 7.73 -1.11
N CYS A 477 8.88 8.25 -2.23
CA CYS A 477 9.68 8.81 -3.34
C CYS A 477 9.40 10.30 -3.54
N ASP A 478 10.46 11.08 -3.74
CA ASP A 478 10.37 12.52 -4.03
C ASP A 478 10.21 12.79 -5.53
N HIS A 479 10.72 11.89 -6.38
CA HIS A 479 10.70 12.03 -7.83
C HIS A 479 10.24 10.76 -8.51
N ILE A 480 9.41 10.91 -9.53
CA ILE A 480 8.96 9.80 -10.38
C ILE A 480 9.65 9.88 -11.74
N TRP A 481 10.19 8.76 -12.17
CA TRP A 481 10.80 8.59 -13.49
C TRP A 481 10.02 7.56 -14.30
N ALA A 482 9.82 7.85 -15.57
CA ALA A 482 9.12 6.95 -16.49
C ALA A 482 10.10 6.21 -17.39
N LEU A 483 9.84 4.91 -17.54
CA LEU A 483 10.44 4.02 -18.52
C LEU A 483 9.32 3.47 -19.43
N PRO A 484 8.91 4.22 -20.47
CA PRO A 484 7.71 3.88 -21.24
C PRO A 484 7.90 2.75 -22.27
N GLY A 485 9.11 2.14 -22.32
CA GLY A 485 9.41 1.00 -23.20
C GLY A 485 9.85 1.39 -24.61
N ASP A 486 10.10 2.67 -24.86
CA ASP A 486 10.64 3.22 -26.11
C ASP A 486 12.15 3.53 -26.04
N GLY A 487 12.83 3.03 -25.01
CA GLY A 487 14.25 3.27 -24.74
C GLY A 487 14.53 4.55 -23.96
N THR A 488 13.54 5.40 -23.72
CA THR A 488 13.71 6.64 -22.95
C THR A 488 13.55 6.41 -21.46
N PHE A 489 14.28 7.18 -20.65
CA PHE A 489 14.14 7.22 -19.21
C PHE A 489 14.10 8.68 -18.77
N THR A 490 12.93 9.16 -18.34
CA THR A 490 12.66 10.59 -18.12
C THR A 490 11.97 10.87 -16.80
N MET A 491 12.37 11.95 -16.15
CA MET A 491 11.73 12.45 -14.94
C MET A 491 10.36 13.05 -15.26
N LEU A 492 9.38 12.79 -14.40
CA LEU A 492 8.02 13.30 -14.49
C LEU A 492 7.75 14.30 -13.35
N PRO A 493 7.69 15.61 -13.62
CA PRO A 493 7.45 16.62 -12.60
C PRO A 493 6.07 16.50 -11.92
N GLY A 494 5.05 16.04 -12.64
CA GLY A 494 3.71 15.81 -12.12
C GLY A 494 3.50 14.43 -11.48
N GLY A 495 4.58 13.67 -11.22
CA GLY A 495 4.53 12.39 -10.52
C GLY A 495 3.71 11.31 -11.22
N VAL A 496 3.02 10.48 -10.44
CA VAL A 496 2.20 9.36 -10.94
C VAL A 496 1.06 9.85 -11.84
N GLN A 497 0.46 11.00 -11.54
CA GLN A 497 -0.64 11.55 -12.32
C GLN A 497 -0.20 11.95 -13.74
N ASP A 498 0.99 12.57 -13.87
CA ASP A 498 1.57 12.93 -15.17
C ASP A 498 1.87 11.67 -16.02
N TYR A 499 2.35 10.59 -15.37
CA TYR A 499 2.53 9.29 -16.03
C TYR A 499 1.23 8.78 -16.66
N LEU A 500 0.15 8.75 -15.89
CA LEU A 500 -1.15 8.25 -16.34
C LEU A 500 -1.79 9.12 -17.42
N ALA A 501 -1.62 10.44 -17.33
CA ALA A 501 -2.12 11.36 -18.37
C ALA A 501 -1.40 11.14 -19.70
N ARG A 502 -0.08 10.93 -19.69
CA ARG A 502 0.71 10.66 -20.92
C ARG A 502 0.42 9.28 -21.50
N SER A 503 0.23 8.27 -20.68
CA SER A 503 -0.11 6.92 -21.16
C SER A 503 -1.50 6.87 -21.78
N SER A 504 -2.48 7.58 -21.21
CA SER A 504 -3.83 7.69 -21.76
C SER A 504 -3.87 8.38 -23.15
N GLY A 505 -2.96 9.34 -23.38
CA GLY A 505 -2.82 10.03 -24.67
C GLY A 505 -2.19 9.17 -25.78
N ARG A 506 -1.39 8.15 -25.41
CA ARG A 506 -0.77 7.21 -26.39
C ARG A 506 -1.75 6.14 -26.91
N GLY A 507 -2.78 5.81 -26.20
CA GLY A 507 -3.79 4.80 -26.61
C GLY A 507 -4.75 5.25 -27.72
N GLY A 508 -4.74 6.53 -28.09
CA GLY A 508 -5.66 7.10 -29.08
C GLY A 508 -5.11 7.30 -30.50
N SER A 509 -3.83 7.02 -30.78
CA SER A 509 -3.24 7.26 -32.10
C SER A 509 -2.61 6.02 -32.73
N GLY A 510 -3.42 5.01 -32.99
CA GLY A 510 -3.11 3.92 -33.94
C GLY A 510 -3.73 4.17 -35.29
N GLY A 511 -3.08 4.92 -36.16
CA GLY A 511 -3.53 5.03 -37.53
C GLY A 511 -3.00 6.25 -38.30
N SER A 512 -1.96 5.98 -39.09
CA SER A 512 -1.67 6.64 -40.38
C SER A 512 -0.81 7.91 -40.43
N GLY A 513 0.35 7.75 -41.03
CA GLY A 513 0.81 8.60 -42.11
C GLY A 513 1.88 9.64 -41.83
N ALA A 514 3.08 9.25 -42.25
CA ALA A 514 4.23 10.12 -42.52
C ALA A 514 3.89 11.44 -43.22
N ASN A 515 4.51 12.53 -42.89
CA ASN A 515 5.51 13.17 -43.77
C ASN A 515 6.09 14.48 -43.19
N SER A 516 7.38 14.49 -43.17
CA SER A 516 8.35 15.55 -43.51
C SER A 516 8.00 17.04 -43.39
N GLY A 517 8.88 17.78 -42.76
CA GLY A 517 9.40 18.97 -43.42
C GLY A 517 9.36 20.29 -42.67
N SER A 518 10.55 20.73 -42.30
CA SER A 518 11.02 22.13 -42.34
C SER A 518 10.64 23.10 -41.24
N ARG A 519 11.63 23.45 -40.45
CA ARG A 519 11.82 24.81 -39.92
C ARG A 519 11.90 25.84 -41.07
N PRO A 520 11.53 27.10 -40.90
CA PRO A 520 12.48 28.06 -40.38
C PRO A 520 11.94 29.13 -39.40
N ALA A 521 12.91 29.87 -38.90
CA ALA A 521 12.90 30.85 -37.85
C ALA A 521 12.18 32.18 -38.16
N ALA A 522 11.88 32.90 -37.05
CA ALA A 522 11.86 34.34 -36.82
C ALA A 522 10.77 35.18 -37.45
N SER A 523 9.96 35.84 -36.63
CA SER A 523 10.08 37.27 -36.30
C SER A 523 8.84 37.77 -35.53
N VAL A 524 9.14 38.37 -34.39
CA VAL A 524 8.60 39.60 -33.77
C VAL A 524 7.31 40.17 -34.35
N SER A 525 6.27 40.22 -33.48
CA SER A 525 5.51 41.45 -33.20
C SER A 525 4.55 41.26 -32.03
N THR A 526 4.79 42.02 -30.95
CA THR A 526 3.79 42.40 -29.94
C THR A 526 2.73 43.30 -30.58
N PRO A 527 1.46 43.26 -30.08
CA PRO A 527 1.11 44.27 -29.11
C PRO A 527 0.15 43.83 -27.98
N ALA A 528 0.48 44.33 -26.80
CA ALA A 528 -0.38 44.88 -25.75
C ALA A 528 -1.78 44.26 -25.50
N THR A 529 -1.84 43.42 -24.43
CA THR A 529 -2.96 43.37 -23.48
C THR A 529 -2.42 43.10 -22.07
N GLY A 530 -1.74 44.08 -21.54
CA GLY A 530 -1.11 44.01 -20.21
C GLY A 530 -1.88 44.81 -19.17
N ALA A 531 -3.10 44.38 -18.78
CA ALA A 531 -3.76 45.01 -17.63
C ALA A 531 -4.55 44.03 -16.74
N ARG A 532 -4.74 42.77 -17.16
CA ARG A 532 -5.43 41.75 -16.33
C ARG A 532 -4.50 40.75 -15.64
N ASP A 533 -3.30 40.56 -16.17
CA ASP A 533 -2.32 39.61 -15.61
C ASP A 533 -1.52 40.15 -14.41
N SER A 534 -1.33 41.49 -14.33
CA SER A 534 -0.62 42.10 -13.20
C SER A 534 -1.42 42.08 -11.89
N GLY A 535 -2.75 42.09 -11.97
CA GLY A 535 -3.65 41.98 -10.81
C GLY A 535 -3.64 40.59 -10.17
N ARG A 536 -3.73 39.54 -10.99
CA ARG A 536 -3.69 38.15 -10.51
C ARG A 536 -2.33 37.78 -9.94
N ALA A 537 -1.23 38.16 -10.55
CA ALA A 537 0.11 37.92 -10.03
C ALA A 537 0.38 38.68 -8.70
N ALA A 538 -0.19 39.86 -8.52
CA ALA A 538 -0.12 40.60 -7.25
C ALA A 538 -0.95 39.92 -6.17
N GLN A 539 -2.13 39.42 -6.51
CA GLN A 539 -3.03 38.73 -5.59
C GLN A 539 -2.46 37.38 -5.13
N ARG A 540 -1.84 36.59 -6.03
CA ARG A 540 -1.09 35.34 -5.71
C ARG A 540 0.06 35.61 -4.74
N ARG A 541 0.83 36.70 -4.94
CA ARG A 541 1.92 37.07 -4.03
C ARG A 541 1.41 37.50 -2.65
N THR A 542 0.22 38.08 -2.57
CA THR A 542 -0.38 38.52 -1.31
C THR A 542 -0.88 37.32 -0.52
N VAL A 543 -1.60 36.40 -1.16
CA VAL A 543 -2.10 35.14 -0.55
C VAL A 543 -0.94 34.22 -0.12
N GLY A 544 0.10 34.09 -0.94
CA GLY A 544 1.30 33.31 -0.57
C GLY A 544 2.07 33.88 0.63
N LYS A 545 2.09 35.23 0.77
CA LYS A 545 2.69 35.90 1.96
C LYS A 545 1.85 35.66 3.22
N GLU A 546 0.53 35.63 3.09
CA GLU A 546 -0.40 35.41 4.20
C GLU A 546 -0.30 33.94 4.68
N LEU A 547 -0.28 32.96 3.77
CA LEU A 547 -0.04 31.54 4.10
C LEU A 547 1.29 31.36 4.84
N ALA A 548 2.39 31.90 4.32
CA ALA A 548 3.70 31.81 4.98
C ALA A 548 3.76 32.55 6.33
N ARG A 549 2.87 33.52 6.57
CA ARG A 549 2.72 34.18 7.86
C ARG A 549 2.01 33.29 8.85
N ILE A 550 0.90 32.65 8.45
CA ILE A 550 0.11 31.76 9.29
C ILE A 550 0.93 30.52 9.66
N GLU A 551 1.67 29.93 8.71
CA GLU A 551 2.57 28.80 8.96
C GLU A 551 3.65 29.11 10.01
N ARG A 552 4.25 30.32 9.92
CA ARG A 552 5.21 30.75 10.95
C ARG A 552 4.58 30.96 12.33
N GLN A 553 3.29 31.30 12.38
CA GLN A 553 2.58 31.43 13.64
C GLN A 553 2.23 30.05 14.21
N LEU A 554 1.79 29.11 13.37
CA LEU A 554 1.55 27.70 13.75
C LEU A 554 2.83 27.06 14.33
N ALA A 555 3.96 27.21 13.66
CA ALA A 555 5.24 26.69 14.15
C ALA A 555 5.64 27.25 15.54
N LYS A 556 5.31 28.51 15.84
CA LYS A 556 5.55 29.09 17.18
C LYS A 556 4.60 28.53 18.23
N VAL A 557 3.35 28.30 17.85
CA VAL A 557 2.33 27.70 18.73
C VAL A 557 2.73 26.26 19.05
N ASP A 558 3.15 25.47 18.07
CA ASP A 558 3.63 24.08 18.26
C ASP A 558 4.87 24.02 19.18
N ALA A 559 5.82 24.93 19.00
CA ALA A 559 6.98 25.02 19.90
C ALA A 559 6.57 25.35 21.34
N ARG A 560 5.57 26.22 21.53
CA ARG A 560 5.07 26.57 22.87
C ARG A 560 4.26 25.43 23.50
N GLU A 561 3.49 24.69 22.70
CA GLU A 561 2.75 23.50 23.11
C GLU A 561 3.70 22.43 23.68
N ASN A 562 4.80 22.15 22.97
CA ASN A 562 5.82 21.21 23.42
C ASN A 562 6.48 21.63 24.74
N LEU A 563 6.73 22.94 24.93
CA LEU A 563 7.25 23.47 26.20
C LEU A 563 6.26 23.29 27.35
N LEU A 564 4.97 23.59 27.14
CA LEU A 564 3.93 23.41 28.16
C LEU A 564 3.74 21.94 28.53
N HIS A 565 3.84 21.02 27.57
CA HIS A 565 3.83 19.59 27.87
C HIS A 565 5.05 19.15 28.69
N ALA A 566 6.24 19.68 28.41
CA ALA A 566 7.44 19.40 29.22
C ALA A 566 7.29 19.96 30.65
N GLU A 567 6.80 21.19 30.81
CA GLU A 567 6.54 21.81 32.11
C GLU A 567 5.46 21.06 32.91
N LEU A 568 4.42 20.56 32.26
CA LEU A 568 3.39 19.69 32.88
C LEU A 568 3.97 18.37 33.38
N ALA A 569 4.90 17.77 32.61
CA ALA A 569 5.58 16.52 33.02
C ALA A 569 6.52 16.76 34.20
N GLU A 570 7.26 17.88 34.24
CA GLU A 570 8.19 18.24 35.31
C GLU A 570 7.45 18.55 36.63
N HIS A 571 6.27 19.18 36.53
CA HIS A 571 5.51 19.58 37.72
C HIS A 571 4.30 18.69 38.01
N ALA A 572 4.29 17.44 37.54
CA ALA A 572 3.17 16.50 37.67
C ALA A 572 2.69 16.22 39.12
N SER A 573 3.50 16.54 40.15
CA SER A 573 3.17 16.39 41.56
C SER A 573 2.55 17.65 42.21
N ASP A 574 2.61 18.82 41.53
CA ASP A 574 2.05 20.10 42.06
C ASP A 574 0.70 20.42 41.39
N PHE A 575 -0.37 20.08 42.09
CA PHE A 575 -1.74 20.24 41.59
C PHE A 575 -2.08 21.68 41.17
N THR A 576 -1.57 22.69 41.90
CA THR A 576 -1.87 24.09 41.63
C THR A 576 -1.19 24.56 40.35
N ARG A 577 0.05 24.11 40.15
CA ARG A 577 0.84 24.46 38.97
C ARG A 577 0.38 23.70 37.72
N VAL A 578 0.01 22.44 37.87
CA VAL A 578 -0.60 21.61 36.80
C VAL A 578 -1.93 22.23 36.34
N SER A 579 -2.78 22.73 37.25
CA SER A 579 -4.05 23.36 36.89
C SER A 579 -3.86 24.65 36.09
N THR A 580 -2.85 25.47 36.42
CA THR A 580 -2.55 26.70 35.65
C THR A 580 -1.96 26.39 34.28
N LEU A 581 -1.02 25.45 34.19
CA LEU A 581 -0.41 25.00 32.94
C LEU A 581 -1.43 24.34 32.00
N ASP A 582 -2.38 23.58 32.55
CA ASP A 582 -3.47 22.98 31.77
C ASP A 582 -4.44 24.04 31.22
N ALA A 583 -4.72 25.11 31.98
CA ALA A 583 -5.49 26.26 31.48
C ALA A 583 -4.77 26.99 30.34
N ASP A 584 -3.45 27.20 30.48
CA ASP A 584 -2.62 27.83 29.45
C ASP A 584 -2.55 26.94 28.19
N LEU A 585 -2.42 25.63 28.34
CA LEU A 585 -2.44 24.66 27.22
C LEU A 585 -3.77 24.70 26.45
N ARG A 586 -4.90 24.72 27.17
CA ARG A 586 -6.23 24.85 26.51
C ARG A 586 -6.39 26.16 25.76
N ALA A 587 -5.91 27.28 26.33
CA ALA A 587 -5.92 28.56 25.65
C ALA A 587 -5.06 28.55 24.37
N LEU A 588 -3.89 27.93 24.43
CA LEU A 588 -2.99 27.78 23.30
C LEU A 588 -3.59 26.90 22.19
N LEU A 589 -4.23 25.79 22.55
CA LEU A 589 -4.92 24.89 21.60
C LEU A 589 -6.10 25.61 20.90
N ALA A 590 -6.82 26.49 21.59
CA ALA A 590 -7.86 27.29 20.98
C ALA A 590 -7.31 28.32 19.96
N VAL A 591 -6.11 28.86 20.21
CA VAL A 591 -5.41 29.73 19.25
C VAL A 591 -4.92 28.93 18.04
N LYS A 592 -4.40 27.72 18.26
CA LYS A 592 -3.96 26.79 17.20
C LYS A 592 -5.11 26.48 16.26
N ALA A 593 -6.26 26.07 16.78
CA ALA A 593 -7.43 25.71 15.99
C ALA A 593 -7.91 26.89 15.10
N ARG A 594 -7.86 28.13 15.59
CA ARG A 594 -8.18 29.31 14.78
C ARG A 594 -7.17 29.54 13.65
N LEU A 595 -5.88 29.39 13.93
CA LEU A 595 -4.84 29.56 12.92
C LEU A 595 -4.92 28.46 11.84
N GLU A 596 -5.31 27.25 12.20
CA GLU A 596 -5.56 26.16 11.26
C GLU A 596 -6.78 26.44 10.37
N GLU A 597 -7.85 27.00 10.94
CA GLU A 597 -9.04 27.43 10.19
C GLU A 597 -8.72 28.59 9.22
N ASP A 598 -7.98 29.60 9.69
CA ASP A 598 -7.51 30.72 8.87
C ASP A 598 -6.60 30.24 7.73
N TRP A 599 -5.74 29.25 8.00
CA TRP A 599 -4.88 28.62 6.99
C TRP A 599 -5.70 27.92 5.91
N LEU A 600 -6.67 27.09 6.31
CA LEU A 600 -7.56 26.38 5.38
C LEU A 600 -8.35 27.35 4.50
N GLN A 601 -8.86 28.44 5.09
CA GLN A 601 -9.62 29.44 4.36
C GLN A 601 -8.74 30.20 3.36
N THR A 602 -7.52 30.58 3.76
CA THR A 602 -6.56 31.26 2.89
C THR A 602 -6.02 30.35 1.79
N ALA A 603 -5.88 29.04 2.06
CA ALA A 603 -5.50 28.04 1.07
C ALA A 603 -6.62 27.83 0.03
N ALA A 604 -7.88 27.77 0.45
CA ALA A 604 -9.03 27.69 -0.46
C ALA A 604 -9.15 28.95 -1.35
N ASP A 605 -8.88 30.12 -0.79
CA ASP A 605 -8.83 31.37 -1.57
C ASP A 605 -7.68 31.37 -2.58
N ALA A 606 -6.57 30.70 -2.29
CA ALA A 606 -5.46 30.53 -3.23
C ALA A 606 -5.85 29.67 -4.44
N GLU A 607 -6.58 28.57 -4.23
CA GLU A 607 -7.08 27.70 -5.29
C GLU A 607 -8.08 28.41 -6.21
N THR A 608 -8.95 29.25 -5.66
CA THR A 608 -9.93 30.03 -6.46
C THR A 608 -9.29 31.14 -7.30
N VAL A 609 -8.06 31.58 -6.99
CA VAL A 609 -7.28 32.54 -7.78
C VAL A 609 -6.50 31.85 -8.90
N ASP A 610 -6.32 30.51 -8.80
CA ASP A 610 -5.63 29.71 -9.82
C ASP A 610 -6.57 29.22 -10.95
N ASP A 611 -7.89 29.12 -10.67
CA ASP A 611 -8.94 28.92 -11.68
C ASP A 611 -9.35 30.24 -12.34
#